data_5b68796837e04c015c9eaade9f58c7e5
#
_entry.id   5b68796837e04c015c9eaade9f58c7e5
#
_cell.length_a   1.000
_cell.length_b   1.000
_cell.length_c   1.000
_cell.angle_alpha   90.00
_cell.angle_beta   90.00
_cell.angle_gamma   90.00
#
_symmetry.space_group_name_H-M   'P 1'
#
loop_
_entity.id
_entity.type
_entity.pdbx_description
1 polymer ?
#
loop_
_entity_poly.entity_id
_entity_poly.type
_entity_poly.pdbx_seq_one_letter_code
_entity_poly.pdbx_strand_id
1 'polypeptide(L)'
;MNTKKLLVPTCLAALIYTSGCAGIRVAGDVQAGRNALHTGRPHDAVSYFMRAAEVDPAYTIPYRARVSVLAYLGRAYYEIGRDEEARKVLERAISLNKDDSLAHLYLGLTLLRCGDRNRGRKEIEAGLKGIHETLEHIGSDNIFGVFWDPTRMIRSDIEKTLAGKLDDSQLTAAALRIATDFEEEIDEARRDESMSRRGAGGDSGGN
;
A
#
# COMPACT_ATOMS: atom_id res chain seq x y z
N MET A 1 -10.99 56.55 12.43
CA MET A 1 -10.00 55.79 13.19
C MET A 1 -10.23 54.30 12.91
N ASN A 2 -9.19 53.63 12.40
CA ASN A 2 -9.23 52.35 11.66
C ASN A 2 -9.42 51.11 12.53
N THR A 3 -10.52 50.40 12.38
CA THR A 3 -10.78 49.08 13.02
C THR A 3 -10.86 47.91 12.02
N LYS A 4 -10.25 48.01 10.83
CA LYS A 4 -10.37 46.99 9.76
C LYS A 4 -9.14 46.09 9.55
N LYS A 5 -8.13 46.12 10.42
CA LYS A 5 -6.84 45.35 10.17
C LYS A 5 -6.56 44.17 11.04
N LEU A 6 -7.50 43.66 11.89
CA LEU A 6 -7.18 42.59 12.85
C LEU A 6 -7.87 41.23 12.62
N LEU A 7 -8.64 41.05 11.55
CA LEU A 7 -9.43 39.83 11.31
C LEU A 7 -8.79 38.82 10.33
N VAL A 8 -7.76 39.20 9.59
CA VAL A 8 -7.16 38.34 8.54
C VAL A 8 -6.21 37.28 9.06
N PRO A 9 -5.38 37.50 10.09
CA PRO A 9 -4.43 36.43 10.54
C PRO A 9 -5.09 35.31 11.30
N THR A 10 -6.23 35.52 11.97
CA THR A 10 -6.90 34.51 12.80
C THR A 10 -7.57 33.40 11.98
N CYS A 11 -8.13 33.74 10.81
CA CYS A 11 -8.76 32.75 9.92
C CYS A 11 -7.72 31.84 9.23
N LEU A 12 -6.55 32.38 8.90
CA LEU A 12 -5.49 31.60 8.25
C LEU A 12 -4.87 30.56 9.20
N ALA A 13 -4.70 30.91 10.48
CA ALA A 13 -4.21 30.00 11.51
C ALA A 13 -5.19 28.84 11.78
N ALA A 14 -6.51 29.11 11.77
CA ALA A 14 -7.53 28.07 11.99
C ALA A 14 -7.56 27.03 10.85
N LEU A 15 -7.30 27.43 9.59
CA LEU A 15 -7.23 26.51 8.45
C LEU A 15 -6.03 25.56 8.49
N ILE A 16 -4.90 25.98 9.06
CA ILE A 16 -3.70 25.15 9.19
C ILE A 16 -3.90 24.07 10.26
N TYR A 17 -4.60 24.35 11.35
CA TYR A 17 -4.85 23.38 12.42
C TYR A 17 -5.82 22.26 12.00
N THR A 18 -6.79 22.53 11.13
CA THR A 18 -7.74 21.48 10.67
C THR A 18 -7.11 20.49 9.70
N SER A 19 -6.15 20.90 8.89
CA SER A 19 -5.46 20.00 7.93
C SER A 19 -4.54 19.00 8.61
N GLY A 20 -3.86 19.36 9.71
CA GLY A 20 -2.98 18.47 10.45
C GLY A 20 -3.71 17.30 11.13
N CYS A 21 -4.88 17.55 11.70
CA CYS A 21 -5.69 16.53 12.36
C CYS A 21 -6.28 15.50 11.37
N ALA A 22 -6.61 15.94 10.14
CA ALA A 22 -7.15 15.03 9.12
C ALA A 22 -6.12 14.00 8.66
N GLY A 23 -4.88 14.40 8.41
CA GLY A 23 -3.81 13.50 7.98
C GLY A 23 -3.45 12.44 9.05
N ILE A 24 -3.39 12.83 10.33
CA ILE A 24 -3.13 11.89 11.44
C ILE A 24 -4.27 10.86 11.54
N ARG A 25 -5.51 11.28 11.35
CA ARG A 25 -6.67 10.37 11.37
C ARG A 25 -6.65 9.38 10.22
N VAL A 26 -6.35 9.83 9.00
CA VAL A 26 -6.20 8.96 7.82
C VAL A 26 -5.13 7.91 8.06
N ALA A 27 -3.94 8.31 8.52
CA ALA A 27 -2.85 7.39 8.83
C ALA A 27 -3.24 6.37 9.92
N GLY A 28 -3.97 6.80 10.95
CA GLY A 28 -4.49 5.94 12.01
C GLY A 28 -5.50 4.91 11.49
N ASP A 29 -6.47 5.33 10.69
CA ASP A 29 -7.44 4.43 10.07
C ASP A 29 -6.75 3.43 9.12
N VAL A 30 -5.79 3.86 8.31
CA VAL A 30 -5.02 2.96 7.43
C VAL A 30 -4.25 1.92 8.24
N GLN A 31 -3.58 2.32 9.33
CA GLN A 31 -2.86 1.38 10.18
C GLN A 31 -3.82 0.39 10.88
N ALA A 32 -4.98 0.86 11.35
CA ALA A 32 -6.00 -0.01 11.95
C ALA A 32 -6.57 -1.00 10.93
N GLY A 33 -6.81 -0.57 9.69
CA GLY A 33 -7.26 -1.42 8.60
C GLY A 33 -6.25 -2.50 8.24
N ARG A 34 -4.97 -2.15 8.14
CA ARG A 34 -3.89 -3.13 7.90
C ARG A 34 -3.79 -4.14 9.04
N ASN A 35 -3.83 -3.70 10.28
CA ASN A 35 -3.85 -4.60 11.44
C ASN A 35 -5.08 -5.53 11.43
N ALA A 36 -6.25 -5.05 11.00
CA ALA A 36 -7.44 -5.86 10.86
C ALA A 36 -7.26 -6.95 9.78
N LEU A 37 -6.63 -6.64 8.63
CA LEU A 37 -6.28 -7.65 7.61
C LEU A 37 -5.32 -8.71 8.17
N HIS A 38 -4.23 -8.30 8.81
CA HIS A 38 -3.26 -9.22 9.42
C HIS A 38 -3.86 -10.14 10.48
N THR A 39 -4.90 -9.68 11.17
CA THR A 39 -5.61 -10.46 12.21
C THR A 39 -6.84 -11.21 11.69
N GLY A 40 -7.01 -11.31 10.37
CA GLY A 40 -8.10 -12.07 9.73
C GLY A 40 -9.49 -11.43 9.92
N ARG A 41 -9.55 -10.10 10.04
CA ARG A 41 -10.79 -9.33 10.21
C ARG A 41 -11.06 -8.40 9.03
N PRO A 42 -11.22 -8.93 7.79
CA PRO A 42 -11.34 -8.10 6.59
C PRO A 42 -12.61 -7.24 6.57
N HIS A 43 -13.69 -7.62 7.23
CA HIS A 43 -14.88 -6.78 7.38
C HIS A 43 -14.59 -5.48 8.16
N ASP A 44 -13.80 -5.56 9.23
CA ASP A 44 -13.37 -4.39 10.01
C ASP A 44 -12.44 -3.53 9.16
N ALA A 45 -11.53 -4.16 8.41
CA ALA A 45 -10.59 -3.48 7.53
C ALA A 45 -11.31 -2.61 6.48
N VAL A 46 -12.39 -3.11 5.85
CA VAL A 46 -13.23 -2.33 4.94
C VAL A 46 -13.68 -1.02 5.59
N SER A 47 -14.19 -1.10 6.83
CA SER A 47 -14.69 0.07 7.55
C SER A 47 -13.61 1.11 7.82
N TYR A 48 -12.40 0.67 8.18
CA TYR A 48 -11.26 1.55 8.40
C TYR A 48 -10.77 2.21 7.12
N PHE A 49 -10.56 1.43 6.05
CA PHE A 49 -10.08 1.98 4.79
C PHE A 49 -11.12 2.86 4.08
N MET A 50 -12.41 2.59 4.24
CA MET A 50 -13.47 3.48 3.74
C MET A 50 -13.38 4.86 4.38
N ARG A 51 -13.28 4.94 5.72
CA ARG A 51 -13.14 6.23 6.42
C ARG A 51 -11.89 6.99 5.99
N ALA A 52 -10.77 6.28 5.82
CA ALA A 52 -9.54 6.88 5.32
C ALA A 52 -9.70 7.42 3.90
N ALA A 53 -10.29 6.64 2.99
CA ALA A 53 -10.51 7.00 1.59
C ALA A 53 -11.57 8.10 1.39
N GLU A 54 -12.52 8.26 2.32
CA GLU A 54 -13.47 9.38 2.33
C GLU A 54 -12.77 10.72 2.60
N VAL A 55 -11.74 10.72 3.44
CA VAL A 55 -10.96 11.92 3.78
C VAL A 55 -9.90 12.21 2.72
N ASP A 56 -9.14 11.19 2.33
CA ASP A 56 -8.07 11.31 1.33
C ASP A 56 -8.00 10.04 0.46
N PRO A 57 -8.70 10.01 -0.67
CA PRO A 57 -8.66 8.85 -1.58
C PRO A 57 -7.31 8.65 -2.28
N ALA A 58 -6.46 9.69 -2.31
CA ALA A 58 -5.13 9.63 -2.91
C ALA A 58 -4.04 9.27 -1.87
N TYR A 59 -4.42 9.07 -0.61
CA TYR A 59 -3.46 8.71 0.43
C TYR A 59 -2.68 7.46 0.07
N THR A 60 -1.37 7.58 0.12
CA THR A 60 -0.44 6.45 0.04
C THR A 60 0.30 6.32 1.36
N ILE A 61 0.59 5.09 1.77
CA ILE A 61 1.44 4.89 2.94
C ILE A 61 2.77 5.59 2.68
N PRO A 62 3.24 6.45 3.60
CA PRO A 62 4.48 7.22 3.42
C PRO A 62 5.71 6.31 3.58
N TYR A 63 5.79 5.32 2.73
CA TYR A 63 6.83 4.30 2.69
C TYR A 63 7.39 4.18 1.27
N ARG A 64 8.56 3.56 1.14
CA ARG A 64 9.22 3.37 -0.16
C ARG A 64 8.32 2.63 -1.15
N ALA A 65 7.54 1.66 -0.71
CA ALA A 65 6.64 0.86 -1.53
C ALA A 65 5.32 1.56 -1.94
N ARG A 66 5.00 2.72 -1.41
CA ARG A 66 3.90 3.64 -1.81
C ARG A 66 2.56 2.97 -2.16
N VAL A 67 2.07 2.09 -1.33
CA VAL A 67 0.77 1.44 -1.52
C VAL A 67 -0.38 2.40 -1.18
N SER A 68 -1.40 2.51 -2.03
CA SER A 68 -2.55 3.39 -1.80
C SER A 68 -3.57 2.81 -0.82
N VAL A 69 -4.31 3.71 -0.15
CA VAL A 69 -5.45 3.31 0.70
C VAL A 69 -6.51 2.57 -0.11
N LEU A 70 -6.70 2.92 -1.40
CA LEU A 70 -7.67 2.28 -2.26
C LEU A 70 -7.24 0.86 -2.66
N ALA A 71 -5.94 0.59 -2.81
CA ALA A 71 -5.44 -0.77 -3.02
C ALA A 71 -5.77 -1.67 -1.83
N TYR A 72 -5.55 -1.19 -0.60
CA TYR A 72 -5.95 -1.92 0.62
C TYR A 72 -7.46 -2.09 0.75
N LEU A 73 -8.26 -1.07 0.42
CA LEU A 73 -9.72 -1.20 0.42
C LEU A 73 -10.18 -2.24 -0.60
N GLY A 74 -9.59 -2.24 -1.79
CA GLY A 74 -9.86 -3.23 -2.82
C GLY A 74 -9.48 -4.66 -2.39
N ARG A 75 -8.32 -4.84 -1.76
CA ARG A 75 -7.92 -6.09 -1.12
C ARG A 75 -8.96 -6.55 -0.09
N ALA A 76 -9.37 -5.66 0.83
CA ALA A 76 -10.35 -6.01 1.85
C ALA A 76 -11.70 -6.43 1.26
N TYR A 77 -12.18 -5.75 0.22
CA TYR A 77 -13.37 -6.18 -0.53
C TYR A 77 -13.17 -7.52 -1.22
N TYR A 78 -12.02 -7.76 -1.82
CA TYR A 78 -11.68 -9.06 -2.42
C TYR A 78 -11.75 -10.17 -1.37
N GLU A 79 -11.17 -9.99 -0.20
CA GLU A 79 -11.14 -11.01 0.87
C GLU A 79 -12.54 -11.36 1.39
N ILE A 80 -13.48 -10.41 1.41
CA ILE A 80 -14.88 -10.66 1.83
C ILE A 80 -15.80 -11.07 0.67
N GLY A 81 -15.27 -11.28 -0.54
CA GLY A 81 -16.03 -11.72 -1.71
C GLY A 81 -16.90 -10.65 -2.35
N ARG A 82 -16.67 -9.36 -2.07
CA ARG A 82 -17.37 -8.23 -2.68
C ARG A 82 -16.66 -7.78 -3.95
N ASP A 83 -16.72 -8.62 -4.99
CA ASP A 83 -15.90 -8.47 -6.19
C ASP A 83 -16.20 -7.22 -7.01
N GLU A 84 -17.47 -6.82 -7.11
CA GLU A 84 -17.85 -5.60 -7.84
C GLU A 84 -17.32 -4.33 -7.15
N GLU A 85 -17.36 -4.26 -5.83
CA GLU A 85 -16.80 -3.16 -5.06
C GLU A 85 -15.27 -3.18 -5.12
N ALA A 86 -14.66 -4.35 -5.01
CA ALA A 86 -13.22 -4.51 -5.18
C ALA A 86 -12.77 -3.96 -6.54
N ARG A 87 -13.42 -4.39 -7.62
CA ARG A 87 -13.12 -3.93 -8.98
C ARG A 87 -13.20 -2.41 -9.11
N LYS A 88 -14.33 -1.80 -8.67
CA LYS A 88 -14.54 -0.35 -8.78
C LYS A 88 -13.46 0.45 -8.02
N VAL A 89 -13.13 0.01 -6.83
CA VAL A 89 -12.15 0.70 -5.98
C VAL A 89 -10.73 0.57 -6.55
N LEU A 90 -10.38 -0.63 -7.03
CA LEU A 90 -9.06 -0.90 -7.63
C LEU A 90 -8.87 -0.17 -8.97
N GLU A 91 -9.89 -0.13 -9.82
CA GLU A 91 -9.86 0.68 -11.04
C GLU A 91 -9.69 2.18 -10.71
N ARG A 92 -10.33 2.68 -9.64
CA ARG A 92 -10.11 4.04 -9.14
C ARG A 92 -8.70 4.24 -8.61
N ALA A 93 -8.13 3.29 -7.87
CA ALA A 93 -6.75 3.34 -7.41
C ALA A 93 -5.78 3.53 -8.59
N ILE A 94 -5.90 2.70 -9.61
CA ILE A 94 -5.07 2.76 -10.82
C ILE A 94 -5.29 4.07 -11.59
N SER A 95 -6.52 4.62 -11.60
CA SER A 95 -6.77 5.90 -12.25
C SER A 95 -6.07 7.08 -11.57
N LEU A 96 -5.88 7.01 -10.24
CA LEU A 96 -5.16 8.01 -9.45
C LEU A 96 -3.64 7.79 -9.49
N ASN A 97 -3.20 6.54 -9.51
CA ASN A 97 -1.80 6.16 -9.60
C ASN A 97 -1.66 4.92 -10.47
N LYS A 98 -1.17 5.10 -11.69
CA LYS A 98 -0.98 4.02 -12.67
C LYS A 98 0.10 3.01 -12.28
N ASP A 99 0.95 3.37 -11.33
CA ASP A 99 2.06 2.54 -10.87
C ASP A 99 1.73 1.86 -9.52
N ASP A 100 0.45 1.84 -9.11
CA ASP A 100 0.01 1.12 -7.91
C ASP A 100 -0.02 -0.38 -8.15
N SER A 101 1.11 -1.02 -7.93
CA SER A 101 1.34 -2.43 -8.21
C SER A 101 0.39 -3.35 -7.46
N LEU A 102 0.06 -3.01 -6.19
CA LEU A 102 -0.86 -3.81 -5.39
C LEU A 102 -2.30 -3.68 -5.89
N ALA A 103 -2.70 -2.49 -6.37
CA ALA A 103 -4.00 -2.28 -7.01
C ALA A 103 -4.15 -3.11 -8.28
N HIS A 104 -3.12 -3.13 -9.14
CA HIS A 104 -3.09 -4.01 -10.33
C HIS A 104 -3.22 -5.48 -9.95
N LEU A 105 -2.45 -5.94 -8.96
CA LEU A 105 -2.44 -7.33 -8.55
C LEU A 105 -3.83 -7.78 -8.05
N TYR A 106 -4.44 -7.02 -7.14
CA TYR A 106 -5.77 -7.37 -6.62
C TYR A 106 -6.89 -7.14 -7.64
N LEU A 107 -6.75 -6.18 -8.57
CA LEU A 107 -7.68 -6.06 -9.70
C LEU A 107 -7.64 -7.32 -10.58
N GLY A 108 -6.45 -7.80 -10.89
CA GLY A 108 -6.27 -9.01 -11.67
C GLY A 108 -6.86 -10.25 -10.99
N LEU A 109 -6.64 -10.42 -9.68
CA LEU A 109 -7.24 -11.48 -8.88
C LEU A 109 -8.77 -11.41 -8.88
N THR A 110 -9.32 -10.21 -8.72
CA THR A 110 -10.77 -9.96 -8.76
C THR A 110 -11.36 -10.32 -10.14
N LEU A 111 -10.70 -9.89 -11.21
CA LEU A 111 -11.14 -10.17 -12.58
C LEU A 111 -11.08 -11.66 -12.93
N LEU A 112 -10.04 -12.40 -12.49
CA LEU A 112 -9.98 -13.85 -12.64
C LEU A 112 -11.16 -14.53 -11.96
N ARG A 113 -11.49 -14.13 -10.75
CA ARG A 113 -12.62 -14.69 -9.98
C ARG A 113 -13.97 -14.38 -10.64
N CYS A 114 -14.10 -13.22 -11.29
CA CYS A 114 -15.28 -12.85 -12.09
C CYS A 114 -15.31 -13.48 -13.49
N GLY A 115 -14.29 -14.25 -13.90
CA GLY A 115 -14.22 -14.93 -15.20
C GLY A 115 -13.61 -14.11 -16.34
N ASP A 116 -13.19 -12.87 -16.14
CA ASP A 116 -12.43 -12.08 -17.12
C ASP A 116 -10.95 -12.47 -17.11
N ARG A 117 -10.68 -13.67 -17.65
CA ARG A 117 -9.36 -14.30 -17.62
C ARG A 117 -8.29 -13.46 -18.30
N ASN A 118 -8.60 -12.93 -19.47
CA ASN A 118 -7.61 -12.24 -20.29
C ASN A 118 -7.14 -10.95 -19.63
N ARG A 119 -8.06 -10.15 -19.13
CA ARG A 119 -7.74 -8.91 -18.42
C ARG A 119 -7.14 -9.22 -17.06
N GLY A 120 -7.71 -10.19 -16.33
CA GLY A 120 -7.20 -10.59 -15.02
C GLY A 120 -5.74 -11.00 -15.04
N ARG A 121 -5.32 -11.83 -15.99
CA ARG A 121 -3.91 -12.23 -16.15
C ARG A 121 -2.98 -11.05 -16.47
N LYS A 122 -3.43 -10.13 -17.32
CA LYS A 122 -2.64 -8.92 -17.63
C LYS A 122 -2.44 -8.01 -16.43
N GLU A 123 -3.48 -7.84 -15.64
CA GLU A 123 -3.42 -7.01 -14.43
C GLU A 123 -2.52 -7.67 -13.37
N ILE A 124 -2.58 -9.00 -13.16
CA ILE A 124 -1.65 -9.72 -12.29
C ILE A 124 -0.21 -9.54 -12.77
N GLU A 125 0.04 -9.73 -14.06
CA GLU A 125 1.37 -9.55 -14.64
C GLU A 125 1.91 -8.12 -14.42
N ALA A 126 1.07 -7.11 -14.61
CA ALA A 126 1.42 -5.71 -14.35
C ALA A 126 1.74 -5.48 -12.87
N GLY A 127 0.91 -6.00 -11.96
CA GLY A 127 1.14 -5.91 -10.51
C GLY A 127 2.44 -6.58 -10.09
N LEU A 128 2.70 -7.81 -10.55
CA LEU A 128 3.93 -8.54 -10.23
C LEU A 128 5.18 -7.83 -10.76
N LYS A 129 5.16 -7.34 -12.00
CA LYS A 129 6.26 -6.54 -12.56
C LYS A 129 6.52 -5.27 -11.76
N GLY A 130 5.47 -4.55 -11.41
CA GLY A 130 5.61 -3.33 -10.62
C GLY A 130 6.14 -3.56 -9.21
N ILE A 131 5.76 -4.67 -8.54
CA ILE A 131 6.37 -5.08 -7.26
C ILE A 131 7.85 -5.39 -7.44
N HIS A 132 8.21 -6.17 -8.47
CA HIS A 132 9.60 -6.50 -8.76
C HIS A 132 10.45 -5.24 -8.99
N GLU A 133 9.98 -4.33 -9.86
CA GLU A 133 10.64 -3.06 -10.15
C GLU A 133 10.79 -2.19 -8.91
N THR A 134 9.77 -2.15 -8.05
CA THR A 134 9.81 -1.43 -6.77
C THR A 134 10.91 -2.00 -5.87
N LEU A 135 10.99 -3.32 -5.70
CA LEU A 135 12.00 -3.98 -4.87
C LEU A 135 13.41 -3.82 -5.46
N GLU A 136 13.59 -3.89 -6.78
CA GLU A 136 14.87 -3.61 -7.43
C GLU A 136 15.31 -2.16 -7.24
N HIS A 137 14.39 -1.21 -7.41
CA HIS A 137 14.68 0.21 -7.22
C HIS A 137 15.08 0.51 -5.77
N ILE A 138 14.34 0.02 -4.79
CA ILE A 138 14.64 0.21 -3.37
C ILE A 138 15.93 -0.51 -3.00
N GLY A 139 16.10 -1.76 -3.46
CA GLY A 139 17.29 -2.57 -3.19
C GLY A 139 18.60 -1.97 -3.73
N SER A 140 18.51 -1.08 -4.71
CA SER A 140 19.66 -0.33 -5.23
C SER A 140 20.07 0.87 -4.35
N ASP A 141 19.26 1.24 -3.35
CA ASP A 141 19.58 2.31 -2.39
C ASP A 141 20.65 1.83 -1.39
N ASN A 142 21.81 2.50 -1.38
CA ASN A 142 22.98 2.10 -0.59
C ASN A 142 22.80 2.22 0.93
N ILE A 143 21.77 2.95 1.40
CA ILE A 143 21.58 3.21 2.83
C ILE A 143 20.57 2.24 3.45
N PHE A 144 19.41 2.04 2.81
CA PHE A 144 18.32 1.27 3.38
C PHE A 144 17.86 0.11 2.48
N GLY A 145 18.38 0.00 1.26
CA GLY A 145 18.02 -1.05 0.31
C GLY A 145 18.33 -2.46 0.81
N VAL A 146 19.34 -2.58 1.69
CA VAL A 146 19.75 -3.86 2.29
C VAL A 146 18.67 -4.52 3.16
N PHE A 147 17.68 -3.75 3.62
CA PHE A 147 16.60 -4.26 4.45
C PHE A 147 15.40 -4.76 3.61
N TRP A 148 15.41 -4.55 2.30
CA TRP A 148 14.29 -4.87 1.41
C TRP A 148 14.57 -6.12 0.59
N ASP A 149 13.78 -7.19 0.86
CA ASP A 149 13.93 -8.52 0.23
C ASP A 149 15.40 -8.96 0.18
N PRO A 150 16.11 -9.00 1.34
CA PRO A 150 17.57 -9.18 1.41
C PRO A 150 18.01 -10.51 0.81
N THR A 151 17.16 -11.51 0.85
CA THR A 151 17.41 -12.83 0.28
C THR A 151 16.95 -12.96 -1.18
N ARG A 152 16.35 -11.91 -1.75
CA ARG A 152 15.74 -11.89 -3.08
C ARG A 152 14.63 -12.94 -3.28
N MET A 153 14.00 -13.40 -2.21
CA MET A 153 12.96 -14.44 -2.29
C MET A 153 11.73 -13.95 -3.04
N ILE A 154 11.22 -12.77 -2.71
CA ILE A 154 10.03 -12.20 -3.37
C ILE A 154 10.31 -11.97 -4.85
N ARG A 155 11.46 -11.35 -5.19
CA ARG A 155 11.87 -11.11 -6.59
C ARG A 155 12.02 -12.41 -7.36
N SER A 156 12.67 -13.42 -6.79
CA SER A 156 12.84 -14.75 -7.41
C SER A 156 11.49 -15.45 -7.65
N ASP A 157 10.56 -15.35 -6.71
CA ASP A 157 9.23 -15.95 -6.86
C ASP A 157 8.38 -15.22 -7.92
N ILE A 158 8.51 -13.90 -8.05
CA ILE A 158 7.91 -13.14 -9.14
C ILE A 158 8.49 -13.59 -10.48
N GLU A 159 9.81 -13.66 -10.62
CA GLU A 159 10.49 -14.10 -11.85
C GLU A 159 10.03 -15.49 -12.29
N LYS A 160 9.97 -16.46 -11.37
CA LYS A 160 9.46 -17.82 -11.64
C LYS A 160 7.98 -17.81 -12.04
N THR A 161 7.17 -17.00 -11.39
CA THR A 161 5.74 -16.89 -11.68
C THR A 161 5.50 -16.31 -13.07
N LEU A 162 6.24 -15.27 -13.45
CA LEU A 162 6.16 -14.64 -14.77
C LEU A 162 6.70 -15.51 -15.90
N ALA A 163 7.76 -16.30 -15.64
CA ALA A 163 8.33 -17.24 -16.62
C ALA A 163 7.51 -18.51 -16.77
N GLY A 164 6.69 -18.87 -15.78
CA GLY A 164 5.93 -20.12 -15.74
C GLY A 164 4.69 -20.10 -16.63
N LYS A 165 4.34 -21.32 -17.15
CA LYS A 165 3.05 -21.54 -17.85
C LYS A 165 2.00 -22.00 -16.82
N LEU A 166 1.63 -21.09 -15.92
CA LEU A 166 0.69 -21.37 -14.85
C LEU A 166 -0.75 -21.35 -15.37
N ASP A 167 -1.59 -22.25 -14.89
CA ASP A 167 -3.04 -22.12 -15.02
C ASP A 167 -3.57 -21.00 -14.09
N ASP A 168 -4.87 -20.68 -14.18
CA ASP A 168 -5.45 -19.58 -13.41
C ASP A 168 -5.41 -19.82 -11.90
N SER A 169 -5.57 -21.07 -11.47
CA SER A 169 -5.52 -21.45 -10.04
C SER A 169 -4.10 -21.30 -9.48
N GLN A 170 -3.12 -21.79 -10.22
CA GLN A 170 -1.70 -21.69 -9.86
C GLN A 170 -1.25 -20.23 -9.83
N LEU A 171 -1.66 -19.44 -10.85
CA LEU A 171 -1.36 -18.02 -10.91
C LEU A 171 -1.99 -17.26 -9.74
N THR A 172 -3.26 -17.53 -9.43
CA THR A 172 -3.95 -16.94 -8.28
C THR A 172 -3.23 -17.24 -6.97
N ALA A 173 -2.85 -18.51 -6.74
CA ALA A 173 -2.15 -18.91 -5.53
C ALA A 173 -0.76 -18.24 -5.41
N ALA A 174 -0.02 -18.17 -6.51
CA ALA A 174 1.28 -17.49 -6.53
C ALA A 174 1.15 -15.99 -6.28
N ALA A 175 0.20 -15.34 -6.94
CA ALA A 175 -0.05 -13.91 -6.80
C ALA A 175 -0.47 -13.52 -5.38
N LEU A 176 -1.34 -14.30 -4.74
CA LEU A 176 -1.76 -14.08 -3.34
C LEU A 176 -0.59 -14.24 -2.38
N ARG A 177 0.26 -15.28 -2.55
CA ARG A 177 1.45 -15.46 -1.72
C ARG A 177 2.40 -14.28 -1.87
N ILE A 178 2.74 -13.90 -3.10
CA ILE A 178 3.64 -12.76 -3.36
C ILE A 178 3.07 -11.46 -2.78
N ALA A 179 1.75 -11.23 -2.88
CA ALA A 179 1.12 -10.05 -2.27
C ALA A 179 1.29 -10.04 -0.75
N THR A 180 1.11 -11.19 -0.09
CA THR A 180 1.30 -11.33 1.36
C THR A 180 2.75 -11.09 1.75
N ASP A 181 3.69 -11.77 1.07
CA ASP A 181 5.12 -11.64 1.34
C ASP A 181 5.60 -10.19 1.13
N PHE A 182 5.10 -9.50 0.09
CA PHE A 182 5.43 -8.10 -0.16
C PHE A 182 4.89 -7.15 0.92
N GLU A 183 3.69 -7.40 1.44
CA GLU A 183 3.13 -6.58 2.52
C GLU A 183 3.82 -6.84 3.87
N GLU A 184 4.24 -8.07 4.15
CA GLU A 184 5.06 -8.41 5.32
C GLU A 184 6.43 -7.74 5.21
N GLU A 185 7.05 -7.76 4.03
CA GLU A 185 8.31 -7.08 3.74
C GLU A 185 8.24 -5.57 4.03
N ILE A 186 7.15 -4.90 3.65
CA ILE A 186 6.94 -3.48 3.98
C ILE A 186 7.02 -3.24 5.49
N ASP A 187 6.45 -4.12 6.30
CA ASP A 187 6.45 -3.96 7.75
C ASP A 187 7.78 -4.36 8.38
N GLU A 188 8.47 -5.36 7.86
CA GLU A 188 9.80 -5.79 8.33
C GLU A 188 10.86 -4.73 8.03
N ALA A 189 10.98 -4.33 6.79
CA ALA A 189 11.93 -3.29 6.38
C ALA A 189 11.72 -1.99 7.17
N ARG A 190 10.46 -1.64 7.46
CA ARG A 190 10.13 -0.49 8.31
C ARG A 190 10.66 -0.62 9.74
N ARG A 191 10.55 -1.81 10.33
CA ARG A 191 11.08 -2.06 11.68
C ARG A 191 12.59 -1.94 11.70
N ASP A 192 13.25 -2.55 10.74
CA ASP A 192 14.71 -2.61 10.63
C ASP A 192 15.31 -1.22 10.36
N GLU A 193 14.74 -0.45 9.43
CA GLU A 193 15.13 0.94 9.21
C GLU A 193 14.98 1.79 10.48
N SER A 194 13.89 1.59 11.24
CA SER A 194 13.65 2.35 12.48
C SER A 194 14.63 2.01 13.58
N MET A 195 15.01 0.73 13.70
CA MET A 195 16.02 0.27 14.65
C MET A 195 17.42 0.75 14.28
N SER A 196 17.78 0.68 13.01
CA SER A 196 19.07 1.18 12.50
C SER A 196 19.26 2.68 12.78
N ARG A 197 18.22 3.49 12.56
CA ARG A 197 18.26 4.94 12.88
C ARG A 197 18.44 5.24 14.37
N ARG A 198 17.84 4.43 15.25
CA ARG A 198 17.98 4.58 16.70
C ARG A 198 19.38 4.19 17.18
N GLY A 199 19.95 3.12 16.61
CA GLY A 199 21.31 2.69 16.92
C GLY A 199 22.38 3.73 16.53
N ALA A 200 22.21 4.37 15.38
CA ALA A 200 23.12 5.42 14.91
C ALA A 200 23.06 6.73 15.72
N GLY A 201 21.92 7.01 16.40
CA GLY A 201 21.74 8.20 17.23
C GLY A 201 22.24 8.05 18.69
N GLY A 202 22.56 6.85 19.12
CA GLY A 202 22.96 6.55 20.51
C GLY A 202 24.44 6.77 20.84
N ASP A 203 25.32 6.95 19.85
CA ASP A 203 26.76 7.02 20.04
C ASP A 203 27.34 8.46 20.09
N SER A 204 26.50 9.48 20.08
CA SER A 204 26.95 10.89 20.11
C SER A 204 26.86 11.58 21.47
N GLY A 205 26.71 10.84 22.57
CA GLY A 205 26.49 11.37 23.93
C GLY A 205 27.48 10.88 24.98
N GLY A 206 28.76 10.73 24.64
CA GLY A 206 29.78 10.28 25.61
C GLY A 206 31.16 10.92 25.36
N ASN A 207 31.31 12.19 25.73
CA ASN A 207 32.63 12.76 26.13
C ASN A 207 32.39 14.04 26.93
#